data_7052aa146e03ddab3e38cd098d68844e
#
_entry.id   7052aa146e03ddab3e38cd098d68844e
#
_cell.length_a   1.000
_cell.length_b   1.000
_cell.length_c   1.000
_cell.angle_alpha   90.00
_cell.angle_beta   90.00
_cell.angle_gamma   90.00
#
_symmetry.space_group_name_H-M   'P 1'
#
loop_
_entity.id
_entity.type
_entity.pdbx_description
1 polymer ?
#
loop_
_entity_poly.entity_id
_entity_poly.type
_entity_poly.pdbx_seq_one_letter_code
_entity_poly.pdbx_strand_id
1 'polypeptide(L)'
;SYWPEYGNNGKENTTVKDLLTHRAGMFGFQNDYPQTNWNDWHAYVKALEEQKPFRPPGSSQGYHAVTFAWLVGELIKKIDGRTVGEYFKEEFSKPLNLDFHIGLDKKDLHRCAEVSYKRLDNLKPPLDFIKYVPSFLLNKDLINYKETVISKDFLKAFNSKHFDKNGPNSVDWRTAEVPSANGHGTAYSLAKLFGILSNGCEINGNKLIDQKILTEATRIHSKGPDTVLFGSKLNFGYCFMVEQSFSDKLNFAPIFKTETFGHAGIGGSVAFGDLKNKIGYSFVCNRQQKTSNLYKTSNLLTKALYELLD
;
A
#
# COMPACT_ATOMS: atom_id res chain seq x y z
N SER A 1 -16.57 19.44 5.13
CA SER A 1 -16.35 18.20 4.40
C SER A 1 -15.55 18.49 3.14
N TYR A 2 -14.49 17.74 2.88
CA TYR A 2 -13.65 17.89 1.68
C TYR A 2 -14.23 17.16 0.46
N TRP A 3 -15.10 16.16 0.69
CA TRP A 3 -15.64 15.29 -0.36
C TRP A 3 -17.09 14.90 -0.08
N PRO A 4 -18.05 15.82 -0.30
CA PRO A 4 -19.46 15.57 -0.02
C PRO A 4 -20.05 14.40 -0.80
N GLU A 5 -19.65 14.22 -2.05
CA GLU A 5 -20.16 13.16 -2.95
C GLU A 5 -19.81 11.74 -2.44
N TYR A 6 -18.72 11.59 -1.70
CA TYR A 6 -18.36 10.33 -1.06
C TYR A 6 -19.26 10.01 0.14
N GLY A 7 -19.73 11.02 0.85
CA GLY A 7 -20.47 10.92 2.11
C GLY A 7 -21.91 10.46 1.99
N ASN A 8 -22.15 9.31 1.34
CA ASN A 8 -23.46 8.70 1.22
C ASN A 8 -23.35 7.16 1.30
N ASN A 9 -24.48 6.47 1.24
CA ASN A 9 -24.56 5.00 1.25
C ASN A 9 -23.87 4.32 2.44
N GLY A 10 -23.91 4.93 3.64
CA GLY A 10 -23.29 4.42 4.85
C GLY A 10 -21.83 4.85 5.05
N LYS A 11 -21.36 5.88 4.31
CA LYS A 11 -20.03 6.46 4.40
C LYS A 11 -20.00 7.87 5.03
N GLU A 12 -21.14 8.38 5.47
CA GLU A 12 -21.33 9.75 5.94
C GLU A 12 -20.39 10.16 7.08
N ASN A 13 -20.03 9.18 7.92
CA ASN A 13 -19.14 9.38 9.07
C ASN A 13 -17.70 8.95 8.83
N THR A 14 -17.33 8.67 7.58
CA THR A 14 -15.93 8.31 7.26
C THR A 14 -15.03 9.51 7.52
N THR A 15 -14.04 9.33 8.35
CA THR A 15 -13.03 10.37 8.61
C THR A 15 -11.83 10.22 7.67
N VAL A 16 -11.07 11.31 7.50
CA VAL A 16 -9.77 11.25 6.79
C VAL A 16 -8.85 10.22 7.45
N LYS A 17 -8.87 10.14 8.78
CA LYS A 17 -8.13 9.11 9.52
C LYS A 17 -8.51 7.70 9.09
N ASP A 18 -9.79 7.39 8.90
CA ASP A 18 -10.23 6.06 8.48
C ASP A 18 -9.69 5.70 7.08
N LEU A 19 -9.64 6.67 6.17
CA LEU A 19 -9.00 6.48 4.86
C LEU A 19 -7.51 6.19 5.00
N LEU A 20 -6.77 7.05 5.70
CA LEU A 20 -5.30 6.98 5.82
C LEU A 20 -4.81 5.75 6.60
N THR A 21 -5.70 5.08 7.36
CA THR A 21 -5.35 3.95 8.25
C THR A 21 -6.02 2.63 7.84
N HIS A 22 -6.54 2.55 6.62
CA HIS A 22 -7.23 1.37 6.08
C HIS A 22 -8.45 0.92 6.90
N ARG A 23 -9.21 1.86 7.45
CA ARG A 23 -10.40 1.60 8.27
C ARG A 23 -11.70 2.08 7.64
N ALA A 24 -11.67 2.62 6.42
CA ALA A 24 -12.86 3.12 5.73
C ALA A 24 -13.82 2.02 5.24
N GLY A 25 -13.42 0.74 5.31
CA GLY A 25 -14.24 -0.37 4.82
C GLY A 25 -14.39 -0.42 3.30
N MET A 26 -13.54 0.29 2.56
CA MET A 26 -13.61 0.48 1.10
C MET A 26 -12.47 -0.23 0.36
N PHE A 27 -12.05 -1.39 0.84
CA PHE A 27 -10.86 -2.10 0.37
C PHE A 27 -10.96 -2.69 -1.04
N GLY A 28 -12.10 -2.62 -1.70
CA GLY A 28 -12.31 -3.12 -3.05
C GLY A 28 -13.55 -2.50 -3.68
N PHE A 29 -13.97 -2.99 -4.84
CA PHE A 29 -15.23 -2.64 -5.46
C PHE A 29 -16.29 -3.69 -5.14
N GLN A 30 -17.52 -3.26 -4.80
CA GLN A 30 -18.65 -4.16 -4.50
C GLN A 30 -19.04 -4.98 -5.74
N ASN A 31 -19.12 -4.29 -6.86
CA ASN A 31 -19.24 -4.89 -8.18
C ASN A 31 -17.82 -5.18 -8.73
N ASP A 32 -17.72 -5.66 -9.95
CA ASP A 32 -16.42 -5.72 -10.62
C ASP A 32 -15.83 -4.31 -10.77
N TYR A 33 -14.50 -4.24 -10.91
CA TYR A 33 -13.82 -2.98 -11.23
C TYR A 33 -14.47 -2.33 -12.46
N PRO A 34 -14.49 -1.00 -12.54
CA PRO A 34 -14.94 -0.31 -13.75
C PRO A 34 -14.29 -0.91 -15.00
N GLN A 35 -15.11 -1.25 -16.00
CA GLN A 35 -14.64 -1.90 -17.23
C GLN A 35 -14.06 -0.85 -18.20
N THR A 36 -13.09 -0.09 -17.71
CA THR A 36 -12.39 0.97 -18.41
C THR A 36 -10.88 0.81 -18.23
N ASN A 37 -10.09 1.70 -18.82
CA ASN A 37 -8.65 1.69 -18.63
C ASN A 37 -8.26 2.36 -17.29
N TRP A 38 -7.03 2.15 -16.84
CA TRP A 38 -6.54 2.69 -15.57
C TRP A 38 -6.46 4.22 -15.54
N ASN A 39 -6.41 4.88 -16.69
CA ASN A 39 -6.35 6.33 -16.80
C ASN A 39 -7.71 7.01 -16.61
N ASP A 40 -8.83 6.26 -16.60
CA ASP A 40 -10.16 6.81 -16.35
C ASP A 40 -10.41 7.03 -14.85
N TRP A 41 -9.70 8.00 -14.28
CA TRP A 41 -9.79 8.35 -12.86
C TRP A 41 -11.22 8.56 -12.38
N HIS A 42 -12.04 9.24 -13.19
CA HIS A 42 -13.41 9.58 -12.84
C HIS A 42 -14.29 8.33 -12.65
N ALA A 43 -14.16 7.33 -13.51
CA ALA A 43 -14.94 6.10 -13.41
C ALA A 43 -14.66 5.35 -12.10
N TYR A 44 -13.40 5.29 -11.66
CA TYR A 44 -13.04 4.65 -10.38
C TYR A 44 -13.53 5.43 -9.17
N VAL A 45 -13.37 6.75 -9.19
CA VAL A 45 -13.86 7.65 -8.14
C VAL A 45 -15.37 7.53 -7.99
N LYS A 46 -16.11 7.64 -9.10
CA LYS A 46 -17.57 7.52 -9.13
C LYS A 46 -18.04 6.18 -8.59
N ALA A 47 -17.41 5.07 -8.96
CA ALA A 47 -17.75 3.75 -8.44
C ALA A 47 -17.58 3.66 -6.91
N LEU A 48 -16.54 4.33 -6.35
CA LEU A 48 -16.33 4.41 -4.89
C LEU A 48 -17.33 5.34 -4.20
N GLU A 49 -17.77 6.40 -4.85
CA GLU A 49 -18.81 7.30 -4.33
C GLU A 49 -20.17 6.59 -4.25
N GLU A 50 -20.53 5.80 -5.27
CA GLU A 50 -21.83 5.16 -5.37
C GLU A 50 -21.99 3.90 -4.53
N GLN A 51 -20.89 3.16 -4.24
CA GLN A 51 -20.97 1.90 -3.51
C GLN A 51 -21.11 2.09 -1.99
N LYS A 52 -21.63 1.04 -1.33
CA LYS A 52 -21.61 0.89 0.13
C LYS A 52 -20.25 0.37 0.58
N PRO A 53 -19.82 0.68 1.81
CA PRO A 53 -18.63 0.06 2.37
C PRO A 53 -18.86 -1.44 2.65
N PHE A 54 -17.82 -2.25 2.57
CA PHE A 54 -17.86 -3.68 2.96
C PHE A 54 -18.01 -3.86 4.47
N ARG A 55 -17.51 -2.91 5.23
CA ARG A 55 -17.60 -2.82 6.69
C ARG A 55 -17.92 -1.38 7.07
N PRO A 56 -18.63 -1.13 8.17
CA PRO A 56 -18.84 0.24 8.64
C PRO A 56 -17.49 0.96 8.85
N PRO A 57 -17.35 2.21 8.39
CA PRO A 57 -16.13 2.99 8.60
C PRO A 57 -15.72 3.01 10.08
N GLY A 58 -14.44 2.85 10.37
CA GLY A 58 -13.88 2.80 11.71
C GLY A 58 -14.05 1.46 12.47
N SER A 59 -14.89 0.52 11.99
CA SER A 59 -15.20 -0.71 12.73
C SER A 59 -14.09 -1.77 12.70
N SER A 60 -13.34 -1.87 11.60
CA SER A 60 -12.28 -2.85 11.42
C SER A 60 -11.21 -2.34 10.48
N GLN A 61 -10.05 -2.97 10.53
CA GLN A 61 -8.96 -2.75 9.60
C GLN A 61 -9.09 -3.73 8.43
N GLY A 62 -8.97 -3.20 7.21
CA GLY A 62 -8.94 -3.99 5.98
C GLY A 62 -8.10 -3.29 4.93
N TYR A 63 -6.97 -3.85 4.55
CA TYR A 63 -6.00 -3.23 3.67
C TYR A 63 -6.60 -2.81 2.32
N HIS A 64 -6.59 -1.53 2.00
CA HIS A 64 -7.09 -0.96 0.75
C HIS A 64 -5.98 -1.00 -0.31
N ALA A 65 -5.72 -2.18 -0.88
CA ALA A 65 -4.55 -2.44 -1.72
C ALA A 65 -4.50 -1.54 -2.97
N VAL A 66 -5.62 -1.37 -3.65
CA VAL A 66 -5.70 -0.61 -4.91
C VAL A 66 -6.62 0.60 -4.75
N THR A 67 -7.76 0.46 -4.09
CA THR A 67 -8.74 1.54 -3.91
C THR A 67 -8.20 2.73 -3.14
N PHE A 68 -7.15 2.53 -2.31
CA PHE A 68 -6.45 3.60 -1.61
C PHE A 68 -5.97 4.71 -2.57
N ALA A 69 -5.59 4.33 -3.80
CA ALA A 69 -5.16 5.27 -4.82
C ALA A 69 -6.19 6.37 -5.07
N TRP A 70 -7.43 5.97 -5.34
CA TRP A 70 -8.51 6.92 -5.66
C TRP A 70 -9.11 7.55 -4.42
N LEU A 71 -9.19 6.81 -3.29
CA LEU A 71 -9.74 7.33 -2.04
C LEU A 71 -8.89 8.48 -1.49
N VAL A 72 -7.59 8.28 -1.38
CA VAL A 72 -6.68 9.32 -0.87
C VAL A 72 -6.29 10.29 -1.98
N GLY A 73 -6.11 9.81 -3.21
CA GLY A 73 -5.76 10.65 -4.35
C GLY A 73 -6.83 11.66 -4.72
N GLU A 74 -8.11 11.30 -4.68
CA GLU A 74 -9.20 12.25 -4.92
C GLU A 74 -9.29 13.29 -3.80
N LEU A 75 -9.03 12.88 -2.55
CA LEU A 75 -8.98 13.82 -1.43
C LEU A 75 -7.86 14.85 -1.63
N ILE A 76 -6.67 14.43 -2.05
CA ILE A 76 -5.55 15.33 -2.38
C ILE A 76 -5.98 16.28 -3.50
N LYS A 77 -6.55 15.75 -4.58
CA LYS A 77 -7.00 16.56 -5.73
C LYS A 77 -8.05 17.59 -5.35
N LYS A 78 -9.00 17.24 -4.48
CA LYS A 78 -10.02 18.19 -4.00
C LYS A 78 -9.45 19.28 -3.08
N ILE A 79 -8.36 19.02 -2.37
CA ILE A 79 -7.73 19.96 -1.45
C ILE A 79 -6.73 20.87 -2.18
N ASP A 80 -5.88 20.29 -3.01
CA ASP A 80 -4.75 20.98 -3.66
C ASP A 80 -5.05 21.41 -5.10
N GLY A 81 -5.92 20.68 -5.81
CA GLY A 81 -6.26 20.91 -7.23
C GLY A 81 -5.41 20.11 -8.22
N ARG A 82 -4.23 19.64 -7.82
CA ARG A 82 -3.33 18.81 -8.63
C ARG A 82 -3.64 17.33 -8.45
N THR A 83 -3.30 16.53 -9.46
CA THR A 83 -3.26 15.07 -9.30
C THR A 83 -2.13 14.64 -8.35
N VAL A 84 -2.17 13.40 -7.86
CA VAL A 84 -1.10 12.88 -6.99
C VAL A 84 0.24 12.86 -7.72
N GLY A 85 0.26 12.49 -9.01
CA GLY A 85 1.46 12.46 -9.82
C GLY A 85 2.05 13.84 -10.02
N GLU A 86 1.22 14.86 -10.34
CA GLU A 86 1.63 16.25 -10.45
C GLU A 86 2.17 16.78 -9.12
N TYR A 87 1.42 16.59 -8.03
CA TYR A 87 1.82 17.01 -6.70
C TYR A 87 3.18 16.40 -6.30
N PHE A 88 3.31 15.07 -6.42
CA PHE A 88 4.54 14.38 -6.07
C PHE A 88 5.73 14.83 -6.95
N LYS A 89 5.50 15.04 -8.23
CA LYS A 89 6.52 15.51 -9.16
C LYS A 89 7.04 16.90 -8.79
N GLU A 90 6.14 17.82 -8.41
CA GLU A 90 6.49 19.22 -8.14
C GLU A 90 7.07 19.42 -6.76
N GLU A 91 6.50 18.78 -5.74
CA GLU A 91 6.90 18.96 -4.34
C GLU A 91 8.06 18.04 -3.92
N PHE A 92 8.24 16.87 -4.58
CA PHE A 92 9.24 15.88 -4.18
C PHE A 92 10.23 15.51 -5.29
N SER A 93 9.74 15.01 -6.44
CA SER A 93 10.66 14.45 -7.45
C SER A 93 11.61 15.49 -8.02
N LYS A 94 11.11 16.64 -8.45
CA LYS A 94 11.93 17.70 -9.01
C LYS A 94 12.86 18.33 -7.97
N PRO A 95 12.37 18.83 -6.80
CA PRO A 95 13.25 19.48 -5.83
C PRO A 95 14.32 18.56 -5.27
N LEU A 96 14.01 17.27 -5.12
CA LEU A 96 14.92 16.29 -4.58
C LEU A 96 15.72 15.52 -5.65
N ASN A 97 15.52 15.83 -6.92
CA ASN A 97 16.10 15.10 -8.05
C ASN A 97 15.91 13.58 -7.89
N LEU A 98 14.64 13.15 -7.79
CA LEU A 98 14.26 11.75 -7.68
C LEU A 98 13.84 11.24 -9.05
N ASP A 99 14.39 10.11 -9.45
CA ASP A 99 13.89 9.32 -10.57
C ASP A 99 12.80 8.37 -10.05
N PHE A 100 11.65 8.97 -9.69
CA PHE A 100 10.46 8.28 -9.23
C PHE A 100 9.21 9.01 -9.70
N HIS A 101 8.25 8.25 -10.25
CA HIS A 101 7.09 8.76 -10.95
C HIS A 101 5.82 8.03 -10.53
N ILE A 102 4.71 8.75 -10.39
CA ILE A 102 3.35 8.23 -10.26
C ILE A 102 2.62 8.65 -11.53
N GLY A 103 2.32 7.66 -12.41
CA GLY A 103 1.98 7.94 -13.80
C GLY A 103 3.21 8.30 -14.63
N LEU A 104 3.66 7.38 -15.47
CA LEU A 104 4.82 7.63 -16.35
C LEU A 104 4.44 8.47 -17.57
N ASP A 105 5.32 9.38 -17.93
CA ASP A 105 5.31 9.98 -19.26
C ASP A 105 5.61 8.89 -20.31
N LYS A 106 4.89 8.88 -21.42
CA LYS A 106 5.08 7.90 -22.51
C LYS A 106 6.51 7.83 -23.03
N LYS A 107 7.25 8.93 -22.99
CA LYS A 107 8.67 8.98 -23.39
C LYS A 107 9.58 8.14 -22.51
N ASP A 108 9.19 7.87 -21.25
CA ASP A 108 9.97 7.13 -20.26
C ASP A 108 9.63 5.62 -20.20
N LEU A 109 8.63 5.16 -20.95
CA LEU A 109 8.21 3.75 -20.97
C LEU A 109 9.34 2.78 -21.34
N HIS A 110 10.26 3.18 -22.20
CA HIS A 110 11.41 2.36 -22.62
C HIS A 110 12.42 2.10 -21.49
N ARG A 111 12.34 2.87 -20.38
CA ARG A 111 13.22 2.72 -19.21
C ARG A 111 12.68 1.70 -18.21
N CYS A 112 11.43 1.25 -18.37
CA CYS A 112 10.81 0.33 -17.44
C CYS A 112 11.27 -1.10 -17.65
N ALA A 113 11.72 -1.75 -16.60
CA ALA A 113 11.92 -3.19 -16.62
C ALA A 113 10.58 -3.92 -16.77
N GLU A 114 10.59 -5.05 -17.49
CA GLU A 114 9.45 -5.95 -17.53
C GLU A 114 9.27 -6.66 -16.19
N VAL A 115 8.04 -6.68 -15.68
CA VAL A 115 7.69 -7.35 -14.44
C VAL A 115 7.25 -8.78 -14.72
N SER A 116 7.97 -9.75 -14.16
CA SER A 116 7.53 -11.14 -14.13
C SER A 116 6.69 -11.39 -12.89
N TYR A 117 5.38 -11.59 -13.07
CA TYR A 117 4.43 -11.78 -11.98
C TYR A 117 3.56 -13.02 -12.19
N LYS A 118 2.99 -13.51 -11.09
CA LYS A 118 1.96 -14.55 -11.11
C LYS A 118 0.60 -13.96 -10.88
N ARG A 119 -0.40 -14.54 -11.51
CA ARG A 119 -1.80 -14.17 -11.29
C ARG A 119 -2.17 -14.36 -9.81
N LEU A 120 -2.79 -13.34 -9.24
CA LEU A 120 -3.21 -13.35 -7.84
C LEU A 120 -4.38 -14.32 -7.56
N ASP A 121 -5.19 -14.63 -8.57
CA ASP A 121 -6.27 -15.63 -8.48
C ASP A 121 -5.75 -17.06 -8.24
N ASN A 122 -4.49 -17.32 -8.58
CA ASN A 122 -3.79 -18.57 -8.27
C ASN A 122 -3.15 -18.57 -6.86
N LEU A 123 -3.23 -17.46 -6.12
CA LEU A 123 -2.79 -17.41 -4.74
C LEU A 123 -3.83 -18.11 -3.85
N LYS A 124 -3.54 -19.34 -3.47
CA LYS A 124 -4.31 -20.03 -2.44
C LYS A 124 -3.84 -19.53 -1.06
N PRO A 125 -4.77 -19.25 -0.14
CA PRO A 125 -4.41 -19.00 1.25
C PRO A 125 -3.53 -20.15 1.79
N PRO A 126 -2.51 -19.87 2.57
CA PRO A 126 -1.59 -20.92 3.07
C PRO A 126 -2.29 -22.09 3.77
N LEU A 127 -3.41 -21.83 4.45
CA LEU A 127 -4.21 -22.83 5.18
C LEU A 127 -5.65 -22.87 4.64
N ASP A 128 -5.84 -23.01 3.34
CA ASP A 128 -7.19 -22.99 2.72
C ASP A 128 -8.14 -24.03 3.31
N PHE A 129 -7.63 -25.18 3.79
CA PHE A 129 -8.41 -26.21 4.45
C PHE A 129 -9.10 -25.75 5.75
N ILE A 130 -8.63 -24.65 6.36
CA ILE A 130 -9.19 -24.12 7.63
C ILE A 130 -10.68 -23.78 7.52
N LYS A 131 -11.16 -23.48 6.33
CA LYS A 131 -12.60 -23.23 6.08
C LYS A 131 -13.49 -24.41 6.46
N TYR A 132 -12.95 -25.64 6.47
CA TYR A 132 -13.66 -26.86 6.83
C TYR A 132 -13.50 -27.24 8.31
N VAL A 133 -12.58 -26.61 9.05
CA VAL A 133 -12.34 -26.91 10.47
C VAL A 133 -13.41 -26.22 11.33
N PRO A 134 -14.10 -26.93 12.24
CA PRO A 134 -15.06 -26.31 13.15
C PRO A 134 -14.42 -25.21 14.01
N SER A 135 -15.10 -24.07 14.16
CA SER A 135 -14.53 -22.88 14.83
C SER A 135 -14.22 -23.12 16.30
N PHE A 136 -14.93 -24.05 16.98
CA PHE A 136 -14.66 -24.40 18.38
C PHE A 136 -13.32 -25.12 18.58
N LEU A 137 -12.70 -25.66 17.53
CA LEU A 137 -11.36 -26.26 17.55
C LEU A 137 -10.24 -25.25 17.27
N LEU A 138 -10.58 -24.00 17.00
CA LEU A 138 -9.64 -22.96 16.58
C LEU A 138 -9.47 -21.92 17.68
N ASN A 139 -8.24 -21.42 17.84
CA ASN A 139 -7.99 -20.22 18.64
C ASN A 139 -8.47 -18.98 17.91
N LYS A 140 -8.51 -17.83 18.59
CA LYS A 140 -9.02 -16.55 18.04
C LYS A 140 -8.31 -16.12 16.76
N ASP A 141 -7.00 -16.30 16.67
CA ASP A 141 -6.23 -15.89 15.48
C ASP A 141 -6.58 -16.75 14.26
N LEU A 142 -6.78 -18.06 14.46
CA LEU A 142 -7.21 -18.99 13.41
C LEU A 142 -8.68 -18.78 13.00
N ILE A 143 -9.54 -18.35 13.93
CA ILE A 143 -10.93 -17.96 13.60
C ILE A 143 -10.90 -16.74 12.69
N ASN A 144 -10.18 -15.68 13.04
CA ASN A 144 -10.02 -14.48 12.21
C ASN A 144 -9.47 -14.84 10.82
N TYR A 145 -8.44 -15.70 10.76
CA TYR A 145 -7.89 -16.19 9.51
C TYR A 145 -8.94 -16.94 8.66
N LYS A 146 -9.70 -17.86 9.27
CA LYS A 146 -10.78 -18.59 8.62
C LYS A 146 -11.84 -17.66 8.03
N GLU A 147 -12.26 -16.63 8.77
CA GLU A 147 -13.24 -15.65 8.31
C GLU A 147 -12.75 -14.91 7.07
N THR A 148 -11.47 -14.48 7.05
CA THR A 148 -10.89 -13.82 5.87
C THR A 148 -10.75 -14.73 4.66
N VAL A 149 -10.48 -16.02 4.85
CA VAL A 149 -10.46 -17.03 3.79
C VAL A 149 -11.86 -17.22 3.19
N ILE A 150 -12.89 -17.26 4.05
CA ILE A 150 -14.28 -17.45 3.63
C ILE A 150 -14.84 -16.21 2.91
N SER A 151 -14.55 -15.01 3.43
CA SER A 151 -15.10 -13.75 2.87
C SER A 151 -14.53 -13.41 1.50
N LYS A 152 -13.37 -13.95 1.15
CA LYS A 152 -12.65 -13.64 -0.09
C LYS A 152 -12.29 -12.16 -0.25
N ASP A 153 -12.22 -11.41 0.83
CA ASP A 153 -11.94 -9.97 0.83
C ASP A 153 -10.59 -9.66 0.15
N PHE A 154 -9.61 -10.56 0.26
CA PHE A 154 -8.36 -10.47 -0.48
C PHE A 154 -8.58 -10.37 -1.99
N LEU A 155 -9.43 -11.24 -2.58
CA LEU A 155 -9.69 -11.21 -4.01
C LEU A 155 -10.40 -9.93 -4.46
N LYS A 156 -11.31 -9.40 -3.63
CA LYS A 156 -11.99 -8.12 -3.88
C LYS A 156 -11.01 -6.94 -3.84
N ALA A 157 -10.09 -6.94 -2.89
CA ALA A 157 -9.11 -5.87 -2.73
C ALA A 157 -8.07 -5.85 -3.86
N PHE A 158 -7.66 -7.01 -4.37
CA PHE A 158 -6.61 -7.11 -5.38
C PHE A 158 -7.11 -7.31 -6.81
N ASN A 159 -8.35 -7.71 -7.03
CA ASN A 159 -9.01 -7.98 -8.31
C ASN A 159 -8.08 -8.45 -9.45
N SER A 160 -7.67 -9.71 -9.39
CA SER A 160 -6.75 -10.30 -10.35
C SER A 160 -7.23 -10.27 -11.81
N LYS A 161 -8.54 -10.39 -12.05
CA LYS A 161 -9.11 -10.41 -13.42
C LYS A 161 -8.87 -9.12 -14.19
N HIS A 162 -8.95 -7.97 -13.52
CA HIS A 162 -8.67 -6.69 -14.16
C HIS A 162 -7.19 -6.54 -14.50
N PHE A 163 -6.29 -7.02 -13.63
CA PHE A 163 -4.85 -7.03 -13.87
C PHE A 163 -4.42 -7.95 -15.00
N ASP A 164 -5.19 -8.98 -15.37
CA ASP A 164 -4.83 -9.89 -16.46
C ASP A 164 -4.81 -9.22 -17.84
N LYS A 165 -5.74 -8.31 -18.08
CA LYS A 165 -5.85 -7.59 -19.36
C LYS A 165 -4.95 -6.35 -19.38
N ASN A 166 -4.86 -5.67 -18.26
CA ASN A 166 -4.22 -4.36 -18.08
C ASN A 166 -3.15 -4.44 -16.98
N GLY A 167 -2.34 -5.48 -17.03
CA GLY A 167 -1.35 -5.79 -16.01
C GLY A 167 -0.16 -4.82 -15.96
N PRO A 168 0.78 -5.04 -15.04
CA PRO A 168 1.84 -4.08 -14.71
C PRO A 168 2.80 -3.76 -15.87
N ASN A 169 2.80 -4.56 -16.94
CA ASN A 169 3.60 -4.30 -18.13
C ASN A 169 2.85 -3.54 -19.23
N SER A 170 1.56 -3.29 -19.07
CA SER A 170 0.78 -2.54 -20.05
C SER A 170 1.11 -1.05 -20.02
N VAL A 171 1.03 -0.40 -21.18
CA VAL A 171 1.19 1.05 -21.29
C VAL A 171 0.15 1.76 -20.43
N ASP A 172 -1.07 1.26 -20.45
CA ASP A 172 -2.21 1.80 -19.69
C ASP A 172 -1.91 1.83 -18.18
N TRP A 173 -1.44 0.73 -17.60
CA TRP A 173 -1.03 0.69 -16.19
C TRP A 173 0.14 1.61 -15.88
N ARG A 174 1.17 1.64 -16.73
CA ARG A 174 2.38 2.43 -16.49
C ARG A 174 2.13 3.93 -16.56
N THR A 175 1.20 4.36 -17.42
CA THR A 175 0.88 5.80 -17.59
C THR A 175 -0.21 6.30 -16.66
N ALA A 176 -1.02 5.40 -16.08
CA ALA A 176 -2.05 5.77 -15.13
C ALA A 176 -1.47 6.20 -13.77
N GLU A 177 -2.18 7.04 -13.06
CA GLU A 177 -1.91 7.34 -11.67
C GLU A 177 -2.69 6.39 -10.76
N VAL A 178 -2.01 5.33 -10.27
CA VAL A 178 -2.52 4.44 -9.23
C VAL A 178 -1.56 4.46 -8.05
N PRO A 179 -1.50 5.57 -7.29
CA PRO A 179 -0.43 5.87 -6.33
C PRO A 179 -0.24 4.81 -5.25
N SER A 180 -1.24 3.97 -4.98
CA SER A 180 -1.11 2.85 -4.04
C SER A 180 -0.39 1.63 -4.61
N ALA A 181 -0.16 1.56 -5.94
CA ALA A 181 0.27 0.31 -6.56
C ALA A 181 1.29 0.44 -7.70
N ASN A 182 1.37 1.57 -8.41
CA ASN A 182 2.16 1.67 -9.65
C ASN A 182 3.22 2.76 -9.68
N GLY A 183 3.79 3.14 -8.55
CA GLY A 183 4.97 4.00 -8.56
C GLY A 183 6.12 3.36 -9.34
N HIS A 184 6.77 4.12 -10.25
CA HIS A 184 7.88 3.69 -11.08
C HIS A 184 9.14 4.49 -10.75
N GLY A 185 10.25 3.83 -10.48
CA GLY A 185 11.48 4.54 -10.17
C GLY A 185 12.62 3.62 -9.76
N THR A 186 13.69 4.24 -9.28
CA THR A 186 14.89 3.52 -8.83
C THR A 186 14.86 3.26 -7.32
N ALA A 187 15.53 2.20 -6.88
CA ALA A 187 15.75 1.95 -5.45
C ALA A 187 16.45 3.12 -4.78
N TYR A 188 17.43 3.73 -5.47
CA TYR A 188 18.15 4.90 -4.96
C TYR A 188 17.21 6.07 -4.63
N SER A 189 16.28 6.40 -5.52
CA SER A 189 15.34 7.50 -5.31
C SER A 189 14.43 7.27 -4.11
N LEU A 190 13.92 6.06 -3.92
CA LEU A 190 13.12 5.71 -2.75
C LEU A 190 13.96 5.74 -1.47
N ALA A 191 15.17 5.15 -1.48
CA ALA A 191 16.06 5.18 -0.31
C ALA A 191 16.44 6.62 0.05
N LYS A 192 16.71 7.49 -0.94
CA LYS A 192 16.97 8.91 -0.74
C LYS A 192 15.79 9.63 -0.08
N LEU A 193 14.57 9.43 -0.59
CA LEU A 193 13.37 10.04 -0.01
C LEU A 193 13.18 9.61 1.45
N PHE A 194 13.19 8.32 1.72
CA PHE A 194 13.05 7.80 3.08
C PHE A 194 14.20 8.21 4.00
N GLY A 195 15.42 8.34 3.46
CA GLY A 195 16.58 8.85 4.19
C GLY A 195 16.43 10.32 4.62
N ILE A 196 15.91 11.18 3.73
CA ILE A 196 15.60 12.58 4.05
C ILE A 196 14.53 12.63 5.15
N LEU A 197 13.44 11.86 5.00
CA LEU A 197 12.37 11.80 6.01
C LEU A 197 12.90 11.30 7.36
N SER A 198 13.77 10.32 7.38
CA SER A 198 14.35 9.75 8.62
C SER A 198 15.39 10.66 9.26
N ASN A 199 15.94 11.63 8.53
CA ASN A 199 17.00 12.52 8.99
C ASN A 199 16.54 13.99 9.10
N GLY A 200 15.38 14.20 9.74
CA GLY A 200 14.90 15.54 10.07
C GLY A 200 14.00 16.19 9.02
N CYS A 201 13.64 15.48 7.95
CA CYS A 201 12.75 16.00 6.89
C CYS A 201 13.31 17.25 6.18
N GLU A 202 14.63 17.38 6.11
CA GLU A 202 15.31 18.57 5.57
C GLU A 202 16.41 18.16 4.60
N ILE A 203 16.60 18.96 3.56
CA ILE A 203 17.71 18.85 2.61
C ILE A 203 18.23 20.23 2.23
N ASN A 204 19.54 20.45 2.32
CA ASN A 204 20.21 21.72 1.97
C ASN A 204 19.59 22.94 2.67
N GLY A 205 19.19 22.80 3.94
CA GLY A 205 18.55 23.88 4.71
C GLY A 205 17.06 24.12 4.37
N ASN A 206 16.48 23.36 3.42
CA ASN A 206 15.09 23.47 3.06
C ASN A 206 14.27 22.33 3.71
N LYS A 207 13.24 22.70 4.45
CA LYS A 207 12.33 21.78 5.11
C LYS A 207 11.38 21.18 4.07
N LEU A 208 11.37 19.86 3.96
CA LEU A 208 10.49 19.12 3.05
C LEU A 208 9.08 19.00 3.62
N ILE A 209 8.98 18.57 4.88
CA ILE A 209 7.74 18.51 5.65
C ILE A 209 8.02 18.88 7.11
N ASP A 210 6.98 19.22 7.86
CA ASP A 210 7.16 19.43 9.30
C ASP A 210 7.44 18.11 10.03
N GLN A 211 8.50 18.07 10.84
CA GLN A 211 8.86 16.89 11.63
C GLN A 211 7.70 16.42 12.53
N LYS A 212 6.86 17.33 13.02
CA LYS A 212 5.68 16.98 13.81
C LYS A 212 4.65 16.22 13.00
N ILE A 213 4.50 16.55 11.71
CA ILE A 213 3.61 15.83 10.79
C ILE A 213 4.14 14.41 10.57
N LEU A 214 5.44 14.25 10.30
CA LEU A 214 6.03 12.91 10.16
C LEU A 214 5.90 12.10 11.44
N THR A 215 6.22 12.70 12.60
CA THR A 215 6.11 12.04 13.90
C THR A 215 4.67 11.53 14.13
N GLU A 216 3.67 12.34 13.82
CA GLU A 216 2.28 11.92 13.94
C GLU A 216 1.93 10.85 12.90
N ALA A 217 2.36 11.01 11.65
CA ALA A 217 2.07 10.05 10.58
C ALA A 217 2.69 8.66 10.83
N THR A 218 3.81 8.59 11.55
CA THR A 218 4.51 7.33 11.85
C THR A 218 4.10 6.68 13.17
N ARG A 219 3.19 7.30 13.94
CA ARG A 219 2.58 6.65 15.12
C ARG A 219 1.60 5.56 14.68
N ILE A 220 1.39 4.56 15.55
CA ILE A 220 0.39 3.53 15.31
C ILE A 220 -1.01 4.14 15.49
N HIS A 221 -1.77 4.25 14.40
CA HIS A 221 -3.15 4.74 14.39
C HIS A 221 -4.18 3.64 14.15
N SER A 222 -3.78 2.55 13.51
CA SER A 222 -4.58 1.35 13.34
C SER A 222 -3.75 0.11 13.69
N LYS A 223 -4.33 -0.77 14.47
CA LYS A 223 -3.68 -2.00 14.94
C LYS A 223 -4.70 -3.13 15.02
N GLY A 224 -4.33 -4.29 14.56
CA GLY A 224 -5.16 -5.48 14.73
C GLY A 224 -5.14 -6.43 13.56
N PRO A 225 -6.00 -7.45 13.60
CA PRO A 225 -6.14 -8.37 12.48
C PRO A 225 -6.71 -7.63 11.27
N ASP A 226 -6.07 -7.81 10.13
CA ASP A 226 -6.50 -7.23 8.86
C ASP A 226 -7.46 -8.17 8.14
N THR A 227 -8.66 -7.71 7.80
CA THR A 227 -9.70 -8.53 7.19
C THR A 227 -9.42 -8.89 5.73
N VAL A 228 -8.49 -8.22 5.07
CA VAL A 228 -8.04 -8.47 3.70
C VAL A 228 -6.80 -9.36 3.67
N LEU A 229 -5.84 -9.12 4.56
CA LEU A 229 -4.58 -9.83 4.61
C LEU A 229 -4.60 -10.98 5.63
N PHE A 230 -5.62 -11.82 5.52
CA PHE A 230 -5.75 -13.11 6.22
C PHE A 230 -5.61 -13.03 7.74
N GLY A 231 -6.18 -11.99 8.37
CA GLY A 231 -6.12 -11.80 9.82
C GLY A 231 -4.73 -11.46 10.36
N SER A 232 -3.80 -11.07 9.49
CA SER A 232 -2.46 -10.64 9.89
C SER A 232 -2.56 -9.44 10.84
N LYS A 233 -1.80 -9.48 11.93
CA LYS A 233 -1.72 -8.36 12.88
C LYS A 233 -0.81 -7.28 12.30
N LEU A 234 -1.42 -6.28 11.65
CA LEU A 234 -0.72 -5.17 11.00
C LEU A 234 -0.87 -3.89 11.81
N ASN A 235 0.18 -3.10 11.83
CA ASN A 235 0.18 -1.75 12.37
C ASN A 235 0.31 -0.74 11.24
N PHE A 236 -0.60 0.25 11.20
CA PHE A 236 -0.54 1.36 10.28
C PHE A 236 -0.48 2.70 11.01
N GLY A 237 0.42 3.56 10.53
CA GLY A 237 0.36 4.99 10.71
C GLY A 237 -0.52 5.64 9.63
N TYR A 238 -0.39 6.94 9.40
CA TYR A 238 -1.03 7.58 8.26
C TYR A 238 -0.26 7.24 6.98
N CYS A 239 -0.87 6.46 6.10
CA CYS A 239 -0.33 5.99 4.82
C CYS A 239 0.91 5.06 4.92
N PHE A 240 1.42 4.75 6.09
CA PHE A 240 2.60 3.92 6.28
C PHE A 240 2.27 2.61 7.01
N MET A 241 2.89 1.53 6.58
CA MET A 241 3.16 0.42 7.47
C MET A 241 4.23 0.89 8.45
N VAL A 242 3.98 0.68 9.75
CA VAL A 242 4.93 1.01 10.81
C VAL A 242 5.24 -0.26 11.58
N GLU A 243 6.23 -0.28 12.42
CA GLU A 243 6.66 -1.43 13.22
C GLU A 243 5.74 -2.67 13.11
N GLN A 244 6.21 -3.75 12.50
CA GLN A 244 5.43 -4.98 12.32
C GLN A 244 5.92 -6.07 13.26
N SER A 245 4.99 -6.69 13.99
CA SER A 245 5.28 -7.78 14.95
C SER A 245 5.43 -9.15 14.27
N PHE A 246 5.91 -9.21 13.03
CA PHE A 246 6.13 -10.47 12.35
C PHE A 246 7.40 -11.16 12.86
N SER A 247 7.35 -12.48 12.95
CA SER A 247 8.55 -13.26 13.20
C SER A 247 9.55 -13.06 12.07
N ASP A 248 10.80 -12.75 12.39
CA ASP A 248 11.92 -12.63 11.44
C ASP A 248 12.17 -13.90 10.62
N LYS A 249 11.51 -15.00 10.96
CA LYS A 249 11.57 -16.29 10.25
C LYS A 249 10.59 -16.37 9.08
N LEU A 250 9.64 -15.43 8.96
CA LEU A 250 8.60 -15.46 7.94
C LEU A 250 9.02 -14.67 6.70
N ASN A 251 9.16 -15.35 5.57
CA ASN A 251 9.54 -14.71 4.30
C ASN A 251 8.35 -14.17 3.48
N PHE A 252 7.12 -14.35 3.95
CA PHE A 252 5.92 -13.79 3.30
C PHE A 252 5.55 -12.39 3.81
N ALA A 253 6.25 -11.88 4.82
CA ALA A 253 6.08 -10.55 5.37
C ALA A 253 7.40 -9.78 5.39
N PRO A 254 7.39 -8.45 5.16
CA PRO A 254 8.58 -7.62 5.24
C PRO A 254 9.00 -7.40 6.70
N ILE A 255 10.27 -7.13 6.91
CA ILE A 255 10.79 -6.76 8.24
C ILE A 255 10.66 -5.24 8.41
N PHE A 256 9.89 -4.83 9.41
CA PHE A 256 9.82 -3.45 9.89
C PHE A 256 10.10 -3.46 11.39
N LYS A 257 11.24 -2.91 11.79
CA LYS A 257 11.65 -2.82 13.20
C LYS A 257 10.96 -1.63 13.90
N THR A 258 11.17 -1.51 15.19
CA THR A 258 10.72 -0.36 15.99
C THR A 258 11.27 0.95 15.38
N GLU A 259 10.44 1.99 15.36
CA GLU A 259 10.74 3.30 14.77
C GLU A 259 11.01 3.29 13.24
N THR A 260 10.61 2.20 12.54
CA THR A 260 10.61 2.19 11.07
C THR A 260 9.21 2.47 10.51
N PHE A 261 9.19 3.12 9.37
CA PHE A 261 7.97 3.45 8.63
C PHE A 261 8.21 3.33 7.12
N GLY A 262 7.27 2.80 6.40
CA GLY A 262 7.43 2.60 4.96
C GLY A 262 6.34 1.75 4.39
N HIS A 263 6.63 1.02 3.33
CA HIS A 263 5.68 0.09 2.74
C HIS A 263 6.38 -1.03 1.96
N ALA A 264 5.62 -2.10 1.72
CA ALA A 264 6.04 -3.23 0.91
C ALA A 264 5.06 -3.52 -0.21
N GLY A 265 5.57 -3.93 -1.37
CA GLY A 265 4.76 -4.29 -2.54
C GLY A 265 4.61 -5.80 -2.71
N ILE A 266 3.49 -6.25 -3.25
CA ILE A 266 3.20 -7.66 -3.51
C ILE A 266 4.18 -8.33 -4.48
N GLY A 267 5.03 -7.55 -5.16
CA GLY A 267 6.14 -8.04 -5.97
C GLY A 267 7.37 -8.47 -5.18
N GLY A 268 7.47 -8.08 -3.90
CA GLY A 268 8.63 -8.29 -3.04
C GLY A 268 9.50 -7.04 -2.84
N SER A 269 9.15 -5.92 -3.46
CA SER A 269 9.80 -4.62 -3.24
C SER A 269 9.45 -4.06 -1.87
N VAL A 270 10.41 -3.39 -1.23
CA VAL A 270 10.27 -2.78 0.10
C VAL A 270 11.00 -1.45 0.11
N ALA A 271 10.40 -0.43 0.73
CA ALA A 271 11.08 0.82 1.05
C ALA A 271 10.65 1.29 2.43
N PHE A 272 11.61 1.76 3.23
CA PHE A 272 11.34 2.27 4.57
C PHE A 272 12.37 3.30 5.03
N GLY A 273 11.95 4.12 5.99
CA GLY A 273 12.81 4.96 6.80
C GLY A 273 12.96 4.37 8.21
N ASP A 274 14.11 4.57 8.79
CA ASP A 274 14.42 4.21 10.17
C ASP A 274 14.79 5.50 10.92
N LEU A 275 13.91 5.94 11.80
CA LEU A 275 14.07 7.20 12.56
C LEU A 275 15.18 7.11 13.58
N LYS A 276 15.40 5.94 14.17
CA LYS A 276 16.44 5.70 15.18
C LYS A 276 17.84 5.79 14.56
N ASN A 277 18.03 5.09 13.44
CA ASN A 277 19.34 4.99 12.79
C ASN A 277 19.54 6.05 11.68
N LYS A 278 18.52 6.87 11.39
CA LYS A 278 18.51 7.91 10.35
C LYS A 278 18.81 7.36 8.94
N ILE A 279 18.21 6.22 8.61
CA ILE A 279 18.48 5.48 7.38
C ILE A 279 17.23 5.51 6.49
N GLY A 280 17.46 5.64 5.18
CA GLY A 280 16.51 5.30 4.15
C GLY A 280 16.95 4.04 3.43
N TYR A 281 16.05 3.07 3.34
CA TYR A 281 16.31 1.79 2.69
C TYR A 281 15.30 1.54 1.57
N SER A 282 15.75 0.95 0.49
CA SER A 282 14.87 0.45 -0.56
C SER A 282 15.47 -0.74 -1.29
N PHE A 283 14.62 -1.72 -1.54
CA PHE A 283 14.86 -2.84 -2.43
C PHE A 283 13.73 -2.91 -3.46
N VAL A 284 14.05 -2.83 -4.73
CA VAL A 284 13.08 -2.98 -5.82
C VAL A 284 13.44 -4.19 -6.68
N CYS A 285 12.43 -4.92 -7.16
CA CYS A 285 12.62 -6.09 -8.00
C CYS A 285 11.55 -6.13 -9.10
N ASN A 286 11.92 -6.76 -10.21
CA ASN A 286 11.02 -6.96 -11.34
C ASN A 286 10.52 -8.42 -11.47
N ARG A 287 10.84 -9.29 -10.51
CA ARG A 287 10.38 -10.68 -10.48
C ARG A 287 9.69 -10.99 -9.17
N GLN A 288 8.37 -11.17 -9.23
CA GLN A 288 7.59 -11.61 -8.08
C GLN A 288 7.99 -13.03 -7.67
N GLN A 289 8.29 -13.23 -6.41
CA GLN A 289 8.58 -14.54 -5.85
C GLN A 289 7.31 -15.32 -5.53
N LYS A 290 7.44 -16.61 -5.18
CA LYS A 290 6.33 -17.38 -4.59
C LYS A 290 5.88 -16.72 -3.30
N THR A 291 4.58 -16.79 -2.98
CA THR A 291 4.00 -16.14 -1.79
C THR A 291 4.75 -16.49 -0.51
N SER A 292 5.16 -17.75 -0.32
CA SER A 292 5.93 -18.18 0.86
C SER A 292 7.32 -17.54 0.99
N ASN A 293 7.86 -16.99 -0.09
CA ASN A 293 9.18 -16.38 -0.16
C ASN A 293 9.14 -14.94 -0.70
N LEU A 294 7.98 -14.29 -0.64
CA LEU A 294 7.74 -13.00 -1.29
C LEU A 294 8.80 -11.95 -0.94
N TYR A 295 9.15 -11.86 0.33
CA TYR A 295 10.14 -10.89 0.84
C TYR A 295 11.49 -11.53 1.23
N LYS A 296 11.76 -12.78 0.82
CA LYS A 296 12.99 -13.47 1.22
C LYS A 296 14.26 -12.65 0.95
N THR A 297 14.39 -12.12 -0.25
CA THR A 297 15.60 -11.35 -0.64
C THR A 297 15.68 -10.03 0.11
N SER A 298 14.61 -9.25 0.15
CA SER A 298 14.59 -7.98 0.90
C SER A 298 14.84 -8.20 2.39
N ASN A 299 14.28 -9.26 2.99
CA ASN A 299 14.49 -9.57 4.41
C ASN A 299 15.94 -9.98 4.70
N LEU A 300 16.59 -10.75 3.81
CA LEU A 300 18.01 -11.07 3.96
C LEU A 300 18.88 -9.81 3.93
N LEU A 301 18.62 -8.91 2.98
CA LEU A 301 19.34 -7.63 2.89
C LEU A 301 19.05 -6.72 4.08
N THR A 302 17.79 -6.66 4.54
CA THR A 302 17.43 -5.88 5.74
C THR A 302 18.11 -6.42 6.99
N LYS A 303 18.21 -7.75 7.15
CA LYS A 303 18.95 -8.37 8.27
C LYS A 303 20.42 -8.00 8.22
N ALA A 304 21.08 -8.18 7.07
CA ALA A 304 22.48 -7.82 6.91
C ALA A 304 22.73 -6.32 7.20
N LEU A 305 21.82 -5.42 6.78
CA LEU A 305 21.90 -4.02 7.13
C LEU A 305 21.94 -3.81 8.65
N TYR A 306 21.00 -4.42 9.38
CA TYR A 306 20.93 -4.24 10.84
C TYR A 306 22.07 -4.93 11.59
N GLU A 307 22.60 -6.04 11.10
CA GLU A 307 23.81 -6.68 11.65
C GLU A 307 25.06 -5.80 11.54
N LEU A 308 25.09 -4.84 10.62
CA LEU A 308 26.20 -3.86 10.50
C LEU A 308 26.00 -2.63 11.39
N LEU A 309 24.82 -2.44 11.96
CA LEU A 309 24.48 -1.29 12.80
C LEU A 309 24.52 -1.62 14.30
N ASP A 310 24.44 -2.89 14.66
CA ASP A 310 24.56 -3.43 16.02
C ASP A 310 26.04 -3.58 16.39
#